data_5bdccc129aa0c86f7f543a6b25fcd4e4
#
_entry.id   5bdccc129aa0c86f7f543a6b25fcd4e4
#
_cell.length_a   1.000
_cell.length_b   1.000
_cell.length_c   1.000
_cell.angle_alpha   90.00
_cell.angle_beta   90.00
_cell.angle_gamma   90.00
#
_symmetry.space_group_name_H-M   'P 1'
#
loop_
_entity.id
_entity.type
_entity.pdbx_description
1 polymer ?
#
loop_
_entity_poly.entity_id
_entity_poly.type
_entity_poly.pdbx_seq_one_letter_code
_entity_poly.pdbx_strand_id
1 'polypeptide(L)'
;MYLRAQKGLGYLAQEPSVFRKLSVEDNIKAVLELTSLTKDEQNQKMNSLINEFGLDHVRKNRGDLLSGGERRRTEIARALATDPKFVLLDEPFAGVDPIAVEDIQKIISHLKNKNIGILITDHNVQETLAITDRTYLMFEGNILRDGKPEDLAKDKMVR
;
A
#
# COMPACT_ATOMS: atom_id res chain seq x y z
N MET A 1 17.23 2.82 -1.43
CA MET A 1 15.85 3.18 -1.00
C MET A 1 15.84 4.36 -0.03
N TYR A 2 16.72 4.45 0.96
CA TYR A 2 16.79 5.51 1.96
C TYR A 2 16.67 6.95 1.38
N LEU A 3 17.51 7.33 0.41
CA LEU A 3 17.43 8.65 -0.23
C LEU A 3 16.10 8.91 -0.98
N ARG A 4 15.45 7.87 -1.46
CA ARG A 4 14.14 7.98 -2.13
C ARG A 4 13.04 8.22 -1.09
N ALA A 5 13.10 7.54 0.06
CA ALA A 5 12.17 7.76 1.16
C ALA A 5 12.23 9.20 1.66
N GLN A 6 13.43 9.78 1.81
CA GLN A 6 13.60 11.19 2.18
C GLN A 6 13.03 12.18 1.15
N LYS A 7 12.89 11.76 -0.12
CA LYS A 7 12.24 12.56 -1.18
C LYS A 7 10.73 12.36 -1.25
N GLY A 8 10.15 11.64 -0.30
CA GLY A 8 8.71 11.39 -0.22
C GLY A 8 8.23 10.22 -1.07
N LEU A 9 9.07 9.21 -1.33
CA LEU A 9 8.69 7.99 -2.02
C LEU A 9 8.49 6.85 -1.01
N GLY A 10 7.26 6.38 -0.87
CA GLY A 10 6.91 5.16 -0.15
C GLY A 10 7.04 3.93 -1.03
N TYR A 11 7.31 2.77 -0.43
CA TYR A 11 7.38 1.49 -1.14
C TYR A 11 6.75 0.37 -0.32
N LEU A 12 5.87 -0.36 -0.95
CA LEU A 12 5.25 -1.57 -0.42
C LEU A 12 5.71 -2.75 -1.29
N ALA A 13 6.56 -3.60 -0.72
CA ALA A 13 7.09 -4.78 -1.39
C ALA A 13 6.02 -5.86 -1.61
N GLN A 14 6.24 -6.72 -2.58
CA GLN A 14 5.44 -7.93 -2.80
C GLN A 14 5.53 -8.87 -1.58
N GLU A 15 6.74 -9.13 -1.11
CA GLU A 15 6.97 -9.97 0.05
C GLU A 15 6.53 -9.27 1.35
N PRO A 16 5.95 -10.02 2.31
CA PRO A 16 5.56 -9.47 3.59
C PRO A 16 6.72 -8.80 4.32
N SER A 17 6.57 -7.50 4.59
CA SER A 17 7.62 -6.67 5.17
C SER A 17 7.38 -6.30 6.63
N VAL A 18 6.27 -6.77 7.23
CA VAL A 18 5.94 -6.52 8.63
C VAL A 18 7.02 -7.07 9.57
N PHE A 19 7.38 -6.31 10.58
CA PHE A 19 8.25 -6.81 11.66
C PHE A 19 7.48 -7.82 12.51
N ARG A 20 7.68 -9.10 12.23
CA ARG A 20 6.86 -10.21 12.76
C ARG A 20 6.76 -10.25 14.30
N LYS A 21 7.81 -9.87 15.01
CA LYS A 21 7.88 -9.91 16.49
C LYS A 21 7.40 -8.63 17.15
N LEU A 22 7.18 -7.56 16.38
CA LEU A 22 6.65 -6.30 16.88
C LEU A 22 5.12 -6.30 16.80
N SER A 23 4.47 -5.54 17.68
CA SER A 23 3.04 -5.25 17.59
C SER A 23 2.73 -4.37 16.37
N VAL A 24 1.44 -4.24 16.02
CA VAL A 24 1.01 -3.32 14.96
C VAL A 24 1.47 -1.90 15.25
N GLU A 25 1.23 -1.41 16.47
CA GLU A 25 1.66 -0.06 16.85
C GLU A 25 3.17 0.11 16.83
N ASP A 26 3.94 -0.89 17.28
CA ASP A 26 5.40 -0.82 17.24
C ASP A 26 5.96 -0.88 15.83
N ASN A 27 5.29 -1.59 14.91
CA ASN A 27 5.62 -1.58 13.48
C ASN A 27 5.53 -0.18 12.87
N ILE A 28 4.48 0.59 13.20
CA ILE A 28 4.30 1.96 12.73
C ILE A 28 5.26 2.89 13.45
N LYS A 29 5.39 2.76 14.76
CA LYS A 29 6.26 3.58 15.60
C LYS A 29 7.72 3.50 15.19
N ALA A 30 8.22 2.30 14.87
CA ALA A 30 9.61 2.11 14.44
C ALA A 30 9.99 2.95 13.21
N VAL A 31 9.02 3.26 12.32
CA VAL A 31 9.24 4.14 11.17
C VAL A 31 9.11 5.61 11.56
N LEU A 32 8.15 5.94 12.45
CA LEU A 32 7.97 7.32 12.95
C LEU A 32 9.19 7.82 13.73
N GLU A 33 9.91 6.94 14.42
CA GLU A 33 11.16 7.27 15.14
C GLU A 33 12.28 7.75 14.20
N LEU A 34 12.20 7.45 12.89
CA LEU A 34 13.13 7.92 11.86
C LEU A 34 12.76 9.31 11.31
N THR A 35 11.64 9.88 11.72
CA THR A 35 11.17 11.20 11.30
C THR A 35 11.66 12.29 12.27
N SER A 36 11.50 13.56 11.86
CA SER A 36 11.80 14.72 12.73
C SER A 36 10.65 15.08 13.69
N LEU A 37 9.58 14.27 13.73
CA LEU A 37 8.42 14.53 14.59
C LEU A 37 8.78 14.36 16.06
N THR A 38 8.22 15.18 16.93
CA THR A 38 8.27 15.01 18.37
C THR A 38 7.55 13.74 18.79
N LYS A 39 7.84 13.24 20.00
CA LYS A 39 7.17 12.03 20.52
C LYS A 39 5.65 12.14 20.56
N ASP A 40 5.12 13.32 20.87
CA ASP A 40 3.68 13.54 20.92
C ASP A 40 3.07 13.53 19.52
N GLU A 41 3.72 14.15 18.54
CA GLU A 41 3.30 14.10 17.12
C GLU A 41 3.39 12.67 16.56
N GLN A 42 4.45 11.91 16.91
CA GLN A 42 4.57 10.51 16.52
C GLN A 42 3.41 9.67 17.07
N ASN A 43 3.06 9.86 18.36
CA ASN A 43 1.94 9.15 18.97
C ASN A 43 0.58 9.54 18.35
N GLN A 44 0.35 10.81 18.09
CA GLN A 44 -0.86 11.28 17.41
C GLN A 44 -0.98 10.67 16.01
N LYS A 45 0.10 10.69 15.25
CA LYS A 45 0.13 10.13 13.90
C LYS A 45 -0.05 8.61 13.88
N MET A 46 0.62 7.90 14.79
CA MET A 46 0.42 6.46 14.96
C MET A 46 -1.04 6.13 15.25
N ASN A 47 -1.68 6.83 16.19
CA ASN A 47 -3.09 6.63 16.51
C ASN A 47 -4.00 6.92 15.32
N SER A 48 -3.73 8.00 14.58
CA SER A 48 -4.47 8.35 13.37
C SER A 48 -4.37 7.24 12.32
N LEU A 49 -3.17 6.72 12.06
CA LEU A 49 -2.97 5.64 11.09
C LEU A 49 -3.65 4.34 11.53
N ILE A 50 -3.54 3.96 12.80
CA ILE A 50 -4.19 2.76 13.33
C ILE A 50 -5.71 2.83 13.15
N ASN A 51 -6.32 3.97 13.47
CA ASN A 51 -7.75 4.19 13.31
C ASN A 51 -8.15 4.19 11.82
N GLU A 52 -7.43 4.96 10.99
CA GLU A 52 -7.69 5.10 9.55
C GLU A 52 -7.69 3.74 8.82
N PHE A 53 -6.79 2.83 9.21
CA PHE A 53 -6.66 1.51 8.61
C PHE A 53 -7.44 0.41 9.34
N GLY A 54 -8.28 0.76 10.33
CA GLY A 54 -9.13 -0.17 11.07
C GLY A 54 -8.32 -1.24 11.83
N LEU A 55 -7.19 -0.84 12.42
CA LEU A 55 -6.25 -1.74 13.10
C LEU A 55 -6.36 -1.71 14.63
N ASP A 56 -7.33 -0.95 15.20
CA ASP A 56 -7.46 -0.80 16.65
C ASP A 56 -7.64 -2.13 17.38
N HIS A 57 -8.45 -3.03 16.82
CA HIS A 57 -8.76 -4.33 17.42
C HIS A 57 -7.55 -5.28 17.48
N VAL A 58 -6.53 -5.06 16.62
CA VAL A 58 -5.29 -5.86 16.57
C VAL A 58 -4.05 -5.05 16.96
N ARG A 59 -4.23 -3.84 17.46
CA ARG A 59 -3.18 -2.87 17.76
C ARG A 59 -1.98 -3.47 18.52
N LYS A 60 -2.26 -4.30 19.52
CA LYS A 60 -1.26 -4.96 20.36
C LYS A 60 -0.83 -6.33 19.86
N ASN A 61 -1.45 -6.84 18.81
CA ASN A 61 -1.10 -8.13 18.24
C ASN A 61 0.22 -8.04 17.50
N ARG A 62 1.02 -9.10 17.63
CA ARG A 62 2.29 -9.23 16.91
C ARG A 62 2.03 -9.46 15.42
N GLY A 63 2.95 -9.00 14.58
CA GLY A 63 2.86 -9.11 13.13
C GLY A 63 2.74 -10.54 12.60
N ASP A 64 3.26 -11.54 13.32
CA ASP A 64 3.16 -12.96 12.97
C ASP A 64 1.79 -13.58 13.25
N LEU A 65 0.92 -12.89 14.03
CA LEU A 65 -0.43 -13.33 14.38
C LEU A 65 -1.53 -12.66 13.52
N LEU A 66 -1.16 -11.76 12.64
CA LEU A 66 -2.10 -11.02 11.79
C LEU A 66 -2.59 -11.87 10.62
N SER A 67 -3.87 -11.73 10.28
CA SER A 67 -4.40 -12.20 9.00
C SER A 67 -3.69 -11.52 7.82
N GLY A 68 -3.82 -12.05 6.61
CA GLY A 68 -3.24 -11.47 5.40
C GLY A 68 -3.66 -10.01 5.19
N GLY A 69 -4.96 -9.72 5.34
CA GLY A 69 -5.51 -8.36 5.20
C GLY A 69 -5.02 -7.39 6.29
N GLU A 70 -5.01 -7.81 7.56
CA GLU A 70 -4.51 -6.99 8.67
C GLU A 70 -3.02 -6.68 8.51
N ARG A 71 -2.24 -7.69 8.08
CA ARG A 71 -0.83 -7.53 7.78
C ARG A 71 -0.61 -6.50 6.68
N ARG A 72 -1.35 -6.61 5.56
CA ARG A 72 -1.23 -5.68 4.43
C ARG A 72 -1.62 -4.26 4.83
N ARG A 73 -2.70 -4.08 5.59
CA ARG A 73 -3.10 -2.78 6.13
C ARG A 73 -2.02 -2.19 7.05
N THR A 74 -1.39 -3.02 7.90
CA THR A 74 -0.27 -2.59 8.76
C THR A 74 0.94 -2.13 7.94
N GLU A 75 1.28 -2.83 6.86
CA GLU A 75 2.38 -2.46 5.97
C GLU A 75 2.12 -1.15 5.23
N ILE A 76 0.88 -0.94 4.77
CA ILE A 76 0.48 0.32 4.13
C ILE A 76 0.52 1.47 5.14
N ALA A 77 -0.06 1.29 6.34
CA ALA A 77 -0.02 2.30 7.40
C ALA A 77 1.42 2.69 7.76
N ARG A 78 2.32 1.70 7.83
CA ARG A 78 3.74 1.93 8.04
C ARG A 78 4.41 2.71 6.91
N ALA A 79 4.08 2.39 5.64
CA ALA A 79 4.62 3.11 4.49
C ALA A 79 4.16 4.59 4.47
N LEU A 80 2.97 4.87 4.99
CA LEU A 80 2.39 6.23 5.07
C LEU A 80 2.90 7.03 6.27
N ALA A 81 3.56 6.40 7.23
CA ALA A 81 4.06 7.05 8.43
C ALA A 81 5.05 8.20 8.12
N THR A 82 5.72 8.16 6.96
CA THR A 82 6.67 9.19 6.50
C THR A 82 6.05 10.28 5.62
N ASP A 83 4.71 10.37 5.50
CA ASP A 83 4.00 11.30 4.61
C ASP A 83 4.51 11.28 3.16
N PRO A 84 4.51 10.13 2.50
CA PRO A 84 5.00 10.06 1.14
C PRO A 84 4.09 10.86 0.20
N LYS A 85 4.73 11.53 -0.79
CA LYS A 85 4.00 12.16 -1.91
C LYS A 85 3.63 11.16 -3.00
N PHE A 86 4.35 10.03 -3.04
CA PHE A 86 4.19 8.99 -4.03
C PHE A 86 4.45 7.62 -3.40
N VAL A 87 3.64 6.62 -3.75
CA VAL A 87 3.76 5.24 -3.24
C VAL A 87 3.86 4.26 -4.39
N LEU A 88 4.84 3.39 -4.31
CA LEU A 88 5.00 2.23 -5.19
C LEU A 88 4.41 1.00 -4.49
N LEU A 89 3.45 0.34 -5.11
CA LEU A 89 2.80 -0.87 -4.64
C LEU A 89 3.17 -2.01 -5.58
N ASP A 90 3.96 -2.94 -5.08
CA ASP A 90 4.41 -4.09 -5.86
C ASP A 90 3.54 -5.30 -5.52
N GLU A 91 2.77 -5.77 -6.50
CA GLU A 91 1.79 -6.85 -6.41
C GLU A 91 0.91 -6.78 -5.13
N PRO A 92 0.17 -5.66 -4.91
CA PRO A 92 -0.58 -5.49 -3.67
C PRO A 92 -1.69 -6.52 -3.46
N PHE A 93 -2.15 -7.20 -4.51
CA PHE A 93 -3.21 -8.20 -4.46
C PHE A 93 -2.68 -9.65 -4.40
N ALA A 94 -1.37 -9.86 -4.48
CA ALA A 94 -0.79 -11.19 -4.47
C ALA A 94 -1.02 -11.93 -3.14
N GLY A 95 -1.60 -13.14 -3.22
CA GLY A 95 -1.83 -13.98 -2.05
C GLY A 95 -2.86 -13.45 -1.05
N VAL A 96 -3.71 -12.53 -1.48
CA VAL A 96 -4.77 -11.91 -0.67
C VAL A 96 -6.12 -12.54 -1.04
N ASP A 97 -6.97 -12.80 -0.05
CA ASP A 97 -8.32 -13.28 -0.31
C ASP A 97 -9.21 -12.19 -0.97
N PRO A 98 -10.28 -12.60 -1.70
CA PRO A 98 -11.11 -11.63 -2.45
C PRO A 98 -11.73 -10.52 -1.61
N ILE A 99 -12.10 -10.81 -0.35
CA ILE A 99 -12.68 -9.79 0.53
C ILE A 99 -11.62 -8.75 0.90
N ALA A 100 -10.42 -9.20 1.21
CA ALA A 100 -9.31 -8.30 1.53
C ALA A 100 -8.79 -7.53 0.30
N VAL A 101 -8.96 -8.04 -0.93
CA VAL A 101 -8.69 -7.29 -2.16
C VAL A 101 -9.56 -6.04 -2.24
N GLU A 102 -10.88 -6.16 -2.01
CA GLU A 102 -11.79 -5.01 -1.99
C GLU A 102 -11.38 -3.96 -0.94
N ASP A 103 -10.93 -4.41 0.24
CA ASP A 103 -10.46 -3.49 1.28
C ASP A 103 -9.19 -2.75 0.85
N ILE A 104 -8.26 -3.43 0.19
CA ILE A 104 -7.04 -2.80 -0.35
C ILE A 104 -7.40 -1.81 -1.46
N GLN A 105 -8.35 -2.12 -2.34
CA GLN A 105 -8.85 -1.20 -3.37
C GLN A 105 -9.45 0.08 -2.76
N LYS A 106 -10.25 -0.06 -1.68
CA LYS A 106 -10.80 1.09 -0.94
C LYS A 106 -9.70 1.96 -0.35
N ILE A 107 -8.66 1.33 0.23
CA ILE A 107 -7.50 2.03 0.77
C ILE A 107 -6.78 2.80 -0.34
N ILE A 108 -6.50 2.18 -1.49
CA ILE A 108 -5.83 2.81 -2.62
C ILE A 108 -6.64 4.01 -3.13
N SER A 109 -7.96 3.86 -3.25
CA SER A 109 -8.87 4.95 -3.63
C SER A 109 -8.85 6.09 -2.61
N HIS A 110 -8.79 5.78 -1.32
CA HIS A 110 -8.66 6.76 -0.25
C HIS A 110 -7.33 7.54 -0.34
N LEU A 111 -6.21 6.86 -0.63
CA LEU A 111 -4.91 7.50 -0.82
C LEU A 111 -4.90 8.43 -2.04
N LYS A 112 -5.56 8.04 -3.14
CA LYS A 112 -5.77 8.93 -4.30
C LYS A 112 -6.46 10.23 -3.90
N ASN A 113 -7.52 10.14 -3.10
CA ASN A 113 -8.27 11.31 -2.62
C ASN A 113 -7.43 12.22 -1.72
N LYS A 114 -6.35 11.71 -1.12
CA LYS A 114 -5.35 12.50 -0.38
C LYS A 114 -4.26 13.11 -1.29
N ASN A 115 -4.42 13.06 -2.60
CA ASN A 115 -3.44 13.54 -3.58
C ASN A 115 -2.08 12.83 -3.49
N ILE A 116 -2.05 11.57 -3.06
CA ILE A 116 -0.86 10.72 -3.11
C ILE A 116 -0.79 10.07 -4.48
N GLY A 117 0.31 10.25 -5.19
CA GLY A 117 0.57 9.54 -6.44
C GLY A 117 0.81 8.06 -6.18
N ILE A 118 0.20 7.16 -6.96
CA ILE A 118 0.33 5.72 -6.75
C ILE A 118 0.74 5.05 -8.05
N LEU A 119 1.78 4.23 -8.00
CA LEU A 119 2.14 3.30 -9.06
C LEU A 119 1.95 1.88 -8.56
N ILE A 120 1.18 1.09 -9.30
CA ILE A 120 0.89 -0.31 -8.99
C ILE A 120 1.49 -1.18 -10.08
N THR A 121 2.20 -2.23 -9.69
CA THR A 121 2.53 -3.37 -10.54
C THR A 121 1.72 -4.56 -10.06
N ASP A 122 0.96 -5.22 -10.92
CA ASP A 122 0.21 -6.42 -10.57
C ASP A 122 -0.10 -7.24 -11.83
N HIS A 123 -0.23 -8.53 -11.67
CA HIS A 123 -0.64 -9.44 -12.73
C HIS A 123 -2.17 -9.67 -12.73
N ASN A 124 -2.86 -9.22 -11.69
CA ASN A 124 -4.33 -9.26 -11.61
C ASN A 124 -4.92 -8.06 -12.37
N VAL A 125 -5.13 -8.27 -13.68
CA VAL A 125 -5.54 -7.22 -14.61
C VAL A 125 -6.87 -6.58 -14.21
N GLN A 126 -7.88 -7.39 -13.84
CA GLN A 126 -9.23 -6.88 -13.54
C GLN A 126 -9.21 -5.96 -12.32
N GLU A 127 -8.57 -6.38 -11.23
CA GLU A 127 -8.49 -5.62 -9.99
C GLU A 127 -7.69 -4.32 -10.16
N THR A 128 -6.64 -4.38 -10.98
CA THR A 128 -5.80 -3.22 -11.27
C THR A 128 -6.52 -2.20 -12.14
N LEU A 129 -7.20 -2.64 -13.20
CA LEU A 129 -7.98 -1.76 -14.07
C LEU A 129 -9.12 -1.04 -13.32
N ALA A 130 -9.71 -1.69 -12.30
CA ALA A 130 -10.81 -1.12 -11.53
C ALA A 130 -10.43 0.14 -10.73
N ILE A 131 -9.15 0.34 -10.41
CA ILE A 131 -8.69 1.39 -9.48
C ILE A 131 -7.70 2.38 -10.09
N THR A 132 -7.21 2.13 -11.30
CA THR A 132 -6.21 2.97 -11.97
C THR A 132 -6.85 4.02 -12.87
N ASP A 133 -6.16 5.17 -13.06
CA ASP A 133 -6.56 6.21 -14.01
C ASP A 133 -5.89 6.01 -15.37
N ARG A 134 -4.72 5.37 -15.37
CA ARG A 134 -3.94 5.02 -16.55
C ARG A 134 -3.21 3.70 -16.31
N THR A 135 -3.19 2.85 -17.31
CA THR A 135 -2.55 1.52 -17.22
C THR A 135 -1.59 1.32 -18.38
N TYR A 136 -0.50 0.63 -18.10
CA TYR A 136 0.52 0.20 -19.04
C TYR A 136 0.55 -1.32 -19.05
N LEU A 137 0.27 -1.93 -20.21
CA LEU A 137 0.44 -3.37 -20.40
C LEU A 137 1.88 -3.66 -20.82
N MET A 138 2.60 -4.41 -19.99
CA MET A 138 3.98 -4.81 -20.27
C MET A 138 4.06 -6.29 -20.63
N PHE A 139 4.89 -6.59 -21.62
CA PHE A 139 5.21 -7.96 -22.01
C PHE A 139 6.68 -8.03 -22.47
N GLU A 140 7.44 -8.99 -21.96
CA GLU A 140 8.87 -9.19 -22.28
C GLU A 140 9.70 -7.89 -22.19
N GLY A 141 9.46 -7.09 -21.16
CA GLY A 141 10.20 -5.83 -20.92
C GLY A 141 9.77 -4.64 -21.79
N ASN A 142 8.77 -4.80 -22.68
CA ASN A 142 8.25 -3.75 -23.55
C ASN A 142 6.85 -3.35 -23.17
N ILE A 143 6.51 -2.06 -23.34
CA ILE A 143 5.15 -1.58 -23.22
C ILE A 143 4.41 -1.89 -24.52
N LEU A 144 3.45 -2.82 -24.46
CA LEU A 144 2.63 -3.19 -25.62
C LEU A 144 1.49 -2.20 -25.88
N ARG A 145 0.87 -1.74 -24.81
CA ARG A 145 -0.29 -0.83 -24.83
C ARG A 145 -0.24 0.06 -23.61
N ASP A 146 -0.81 1.25 -23.75
CA ASP A 146 -1.08 2.12 -22.62
C ASP A 146 -2.37 2.93 -22.89
N GLY A 147 -3.07 3.31 -21.85
CA GLY A 147 -4.29 4.08 -21.99
C GLY A 147 -5.17 4.06 -20.76
N LYS A 148 -6.40 4.49 -20.95
CA LYS A 148 -7.42 4.40 -19.89
C LYS A 148 -7.83 2.95 -19.67
N PRO A 149 -8.14 2.57 -18.41
CA PRO A 149 -8.57 1.20 -18.09
C PRO A 149 -9.74 0.69 -18.93
N GLU A 150 -10.72 1.56 -19.20
CA GLU A 150 -11.93 1.24 -19.96
C GLU A 150 -11.63 0.86 -21.42
N ASP A 151 -10.59 1.44 -22.02
CA ASP A 151 -10.16 1.16 -23.38
C ASP A 151 -9.37 -0.15 -23.43
N LEU A 152 -8.50 -0.36 -22.45
CA LEU A 152 -7.69 -1.58 -22.34
C LEU A 152 -8.54 -2.81 -22.00
N ALA A 153 -9.58 -2.66 -21.17
CA ALA A 153 -10.50 -3.76 -20.86
C ALA A 153 -11.25 -4.32 -22.10
N LYS A 154 -11.37 -3.53 -23.17
CA LYS A 154 -11.99 -3.93 -24.44
C LYS A 154 -11.00 -4.53 -25.44
N ASP A 155 -9.70 -4.39 -25.19
CA ASP A 155 -8.66 -4.89 -26.08
C ASP A 155 -8.59 -6.42 -25.99
N LYS A 156 -8.63 -7.08 -27.16
CA LYS A 156 -8.55 -8.55 -27.24
C LYS A 156 -7.21 -9.13 -26.76
N MET A 157 -6.15 -8.32 -26.71
CA MET A 157 -4.85 -8.74 -26.21
C MET A 157 -4.74 -8.68 -24.67
N VAL A 158 -5.69 -8.03 -24.02
CA VAL A 158 -5.72 -7.87 -22.54
C VAL A 158 -6.64 -8.93 -21.90
N ARG A 159 -7.45 -9.60 -22.69
CA ARG A 159 -8.32 -10.72 -22.30
C ARG A 159 -7.61 -12.05 -22.51
#